data_43f5f97b453aaef07b97d7c19fd0f0bc
#
_entry.id   43f5f97b453aaef07b97d7c19fd0f0bc
#
_cell.length_a   1.000
_cell.length_b   1.000
_cell.length_c   1.000
_cell.angle_alpha   90.00
_cell.angle_beta   90.00
_cell.angle_gamma   90.00
#
_symmetry.space_group_name_H-M   'P 1'
#
loop_
_entity.id
_entity.type
_entity.pdbx_description
1 polymer ?
#
loop_
_entity_poly.entity_id
_entity_poly.type
_entity_poly.pdbx_seq_one_letter_code
_entity_poly.pdbx_strand_id
1 'polypeptide(L)'
;MLFINNTITSPYFNLSAEEYMLKNMDESIVMMWQNEPSIIIGKNQHLASEVNEEFVREKALKVVRRFSGGGAVYHDLGNLNITFIESSKDIDFMKYTKQMQDLLSMIGIHAIADQRRALTIDGLKISGSAQCIHRDRAMYHATLLFESNLENLTVALNSSEKPLNDKKHVQSVRSTVTNIKDHMAVPLSISEFKTSVKEFFLTNNNESSTYTFTNSDRKAIEKLADEKYSTTDWNFHKNNK
;
A
#
# COMPACT_ATOMS: atom_id res chain seq x y z
N MET A 1 18.88 3.15 -8.55
CA MET A 1 17.66 2.93 -7.76
C MET A 1 17.88 1.75 -6.82
N LEU A 2 17.47 1.85 -5.55
CA LEU A 2 17.50 0.72 -4.59
C LEU A 2 16.21 -0.09 -4.69
N PHE A 3 16.30 -1.40 -4.86
CA PHE A 3 15.18 -2.32 -4.77
C PHE A 3 15.22 -3.06 -3.43
N ILE A 4 14.15 -2.96 -2.65
CA ILE A 4 14.00 -3.60 -1.35
C ILE A 4 12.91 -4.67 -1.43
N ASN A 5 13.28 -5.95 -1.27
CA ASN A 5 12.33 -7.03 -1.03
C ASN A 5 12.14 -7.19 0.48
N ASN A 6 11.17 -6.49 1.04
CA ASN A 6 10.90 -6.59 2.48
C ASN A 6 10.01 -7.79 2.78
N THR A 7 10.52 -8.72 3.57
CA THR A 7 9.82 -9.98 3.94
C THR A 7 9.10 -9.90 5.29
N ILE A 8 9.23 -8.79 6.01
CA ILE A 8 8.51 -8.57 7.27
C ILE A 8 7.05 -8.25 6.94
N THR A 9 6.12 -8.93 7.62
CA THR A 9 4.68 -8.81 7.35
C THR A 9 3.93 -7.95 8.38
N SER A 10 4.63 -7.40 9.37
CA SER A 10 4.03 -6.49 10.34
C SER A 10 3.63 -5.15 9.70
N PRO A 11 2.35 -4.76 9.73
CA PRO A 11 1.91 -3.48 9.19
C PRO A 11 2.52 -2.28 9.92
N TYR A 12 2.84 -2.43 11.20
CA TYR A 12 3.52 -1.39 11.97
C TYR A 12 4.93 -1.14 11.43
N PHE A 13 5.69 -2.22 11.22
CA PHE A 13 7.03 -2.13 10.65
C PHE A 13 7.00 -1.57 9.23
N ASN A 14 6.11 -2.08 8.38
CA ASN A 14 6.09 -1.72 6.97
C ASN A 14 5.73 -0.25 6.72
N LEU A 15 4.75 0.28 7.44
CA LEU A 15 4.40 1.71 7.34
C LEU A 15 5.46 2.62 7.99
N SER A 16 6.15 2.13 9.03
CA SER A 16 7.32 2.81 9.60
C SER A 16 8.49 2.83 8.63
N ALA A 17 8.72 1.73 7.90
CA ALA A 17 9.76 1.65 6.88
C ALA A 17 9.52 2.65 5.74
N GLU A 18 8.27 2.80 5.28
CA GLU A 18 7.90 3.82 4.28
C GLU A 18 8.23 5.23 4.78
N GLU A 19 7.84 5.59 6.00
CA GLU A 19 8.11 6.91 6.56
C GLU A 19 9.61 7.12 6.82
N TYR A 20 10.31 6.08 7.29
CA TYR A 20 11.75 6.12 7.49
C TYR A 20 12.50 6.39 6.19
N MET A 21 12.21 5.63 5.14
CA MET A 21 12.83 5.82 3.82
C MET A 21 12.53 7.20 3.24
N LEU A 22 11.28 7.65 3.35
CA LEU A 22 10.86 8.96 2.85
C LEU A 22 11.61 10.12 3.51
N LYS A 23 12.00 9.97 4.79
CA LYS A 23 12.57 11.06 5.60
C LYS A 23 14.08 11.00 5.77
N ASN A 24 14.69 9.81 5.59
CA ASN A 24 16.08 9.58 6.01
C ASN A 24 16.96 8.96 4.92
N MET A 25 16.41 8.63 3.74
CA MET A 25 17.19 8.10 2.63
C MET A 25 17.06 9.02 1.42
N ASP A 26 18.17 9.28 0.74
CA ASP A 26 18.23 10.20 -0.40
C ASP A 26 18.05 9.49 -1.76
N GLU A 27 18.28 8.18 -1.79
CA GLU A 27 18.23 7.40 -3.02
C GLU A 27 16.79 7.24 -3.54
N SER A 28 16.67 6.98 -4.85
CA SER A 28 15.43 6.49 -5.41
C SER A 28 15.20 5.04 -4.99
N ILE A 29 14.03 4.73 -4.46
CA ILE A 29 13.72 3.44 -3.83
C ILE A 29 12.46 2.83 -4.44
N VAL A 30 12.50 1.53 -4.67
CA VAL A 30 11.30 0.69 -4.84
C VAL A 30 11.30 -0.37 -3.76
N MET A 31 10.26 -0.39 -2.93
CA MET A 31 10.08 -1.45 -1.92
C MET A 31 8.86 -2.30 -2.25
N MET A 32 9.07 -3.61 -2.31
CA MET A 32 8.03 -4.63 -2.41
C MET A 32 7.79 -5.25 -1.04
N TRP A 33 6.53 -5.33 -0.60
CA TRP A 33 6.18 -5.78 0.74
C TRP A 33 4.74 -6.28 0.85
N GLN A 34 4.46 -7.04 1.90
CA GLN A 34 3.13 -7.57 2.23
C GLN A 34 2.83 -7.34 3.72
N ASN A 35 1.56 -7.26 4.06
CA ASN A 35 1.12 -7.29 5.45
C ASN A 35 0.37 -8.59 5.76
N GLU A 36 0.50 -9.07 6.97
CA GLU A 36 -0.50 -9.94 7.57
C GLU A 36 -1.89 -9.27 7.59
N PRO A 37 -3.00 -10.01 7.80
CA PRO A 37 -4.34 -9.45 7.77
C PRO A 37 -4.47 -8.18 8.62
N SER A 38 -4.78 -7.06 7.96
CA SER A 38 -4.82 -5.74 8.59
C SER A 38 -5.62 -4.74 7.75
N ILE A 39 -6.06 -3.67 8.40
CA ILE A 39 -6.70 -2.53 7.74
C ILE A 39 -5.77 -1.33 7.81
N ILE A 40 -5.50 -0.72 6.66
CA ILE A 40 -4.66 0.47 6.57
C ILE A 40 -5.56 1.67 6.23
N ILE A 41 -5.70 2.58 7.19
CA ILE A 41 -6.49 3.80 7.02
C ILE A 41 -5.62 4.98 6.56
N GLY A 42 -6.20 5.86 5.75
CA GLY A 42 -5.52 7.07 5.31
C GLY A 42 -5.34 8.09 6.43
N LYS A 43 -4.35 8.95 6.28
CA LYS A 43 -3.96 9.97 7.29
C LYS A 43 -5.12 10.79 7.83
N ASN A 44 -6.11 11.12 6.99
CA ASN A 44 -7.18 12.05 7.31
C ASN A 44 -8.57 11.37 7.33
N GLN A 45 -8.61 10.05 7.60
CA GLN A 45 -9.86 9.32 7.70
C GLN A 45 -10.34 9.20 9.15
N HIS A 46 -11.67 9.17 9.31
CA HIS A 46 -12.30 8.79 10.57
C HIS A 46 -12.54 7.28 10.57
N LEU A 47 -12.00 6.58 11.57
CA LEU A 47 -11.97 5.12 11.59
C LEU A 47 -13.37 4.51 11.53
N ALA A 48 -14.26 4.92 12.45
CA ALA A 48 -15.57 4.28 12.62
C ALA A 48 -16.44 4.37 11.34
N SER A 49 -16.26 5.44 10.52
CA SER A 49 -16.99 5.57 9.25
C SER A 49 -16.42 4.76 8.08
N GLU A 50 -15.26 4.16 8.24
CA GLU A 50 -14.55 3.45 7.19
C GLU A 50 -14.48 1.93 7.39
N VAL A 51 -14.61 1.48 8.62
CA VAL A 51 -14.24 0.13 9.04
C VAL A 51 -15.39 -0.52 9.81
N ASN A 52 -15.59 -1.82 9.59
CA ASN A 52 -16.47 -2.65 10.41
C ASN A 52 -15.73 -3.03 11.70
N GLU A 53 -15.95 -2.26 12.78
CA GLU A 53 -15.25 -2.46 14.05
C GLU A 53 -15.56 -3.81 14.72
N GLU A 54 -16.76 -4.36 14.52
CA GLU A 54 -17.13 -5.67 15.03
C GLU A 54 -16.31 -6.77 14.37
N PHE A 55 -16.22 -6.74 13.04
CA PHE A 55 -15.41 -7.68 12.27
C PHE A 55 -13.91 -7.56 12.59
N VAL A 56 -13.42 -6.33 12.76
CA VAL A 56 -12.04 -6.08 13.18
C VAL A 56 -11.73 -6.75 14.51
N ARG A 57 -12.63 -6.61 15.48
CA ARG A 57 -12.49 -7.20 16.81
C ARG A 57 -12.61 -8.73 16.77
N GLU A 58 -13.59 -9.28 16.02
CA GLU A 58 -13.79 -10.71 15.84
C GLU A 58 -12.55 -11.39 15.22
N LYS A 59 -12.00 -10.80 14.18
CA LYS A 59 -10.83 -11.33 13.47
C LYS A 59 -9.49 -10.87 14.03
N ALA A 60 -9.49 -10.10 15.12
CA ALA A 60 -8.29 -9.50 15.73
C ALA A 60 -7.40 -8.78 14.72
N LEU A 61 -8.02 -8.08 13.75
CA LEU A 61 -7.31 -7.37 12.70
C LEU A 61 -6.57 -6.16 13.27
N LYS A 62 -5.33 -5.96 12.84
CA LYS A 62 -4.60 -4.74 13.15
C LYS A 62 -5.15 -3.59 12.30
N VAL A 63 -5.40 -2.45 12.93
CA VAL A 63 -5.76 -1.22 12.24
C VAL A 63 -4.64 -0.22 12.37
N VAL A 64 -4.08 0.23 11.23
CA VAL A 64 -2.91 1.11 11.24
C VAL A 64 -3.15 2.30 10.31
N ARG A 65 -2.88 3.49 10.82
CA ARG A 65 -2.97 4.73 10.04
C ARG A 65 -1.65 5.00 9.32
N ARG A 66 -1.70 5.13 7.98
CA ARG A 66 -0.53 5.46 7.17
C ARG A 66 -0.22 6.95 7.16
N PHE A 67 0.99 7.30 6.75
CA PHE A 67 1.46 8.69 6.64
C PHE A 67 0.81 9.43 5.45
N SER A 68 0.48 8.73 4.37
CA SER A 68 -0.18 9.28 3.18
C SER A 68 -1.69 9.45 3.36
N GLY A 69 -2.31 10.20 2.47
CA GLY A 69 -3.78 10.34 2.38
C GLY A 69 -4.47 9.13 1.75
N GLY A 70 -5.67 9.38 1.20
CA GLY A 70 -6.48 8.37 0.51
C GLY A 70 -7.41 7.58 1.42
N GLY A 71 -8.13 6.60 0.84
CA GLY A 71 -9.12 5.76 1.49
C GLY A 71 -8.54 4.56 2.25
N ALA A 72 -9.38 3.88 3.03
CA ALA A 72 -9.03 2.66 3.73
C ALA A 72 -8.85 1.48 2.76
N VAL A 73 -7.92 0.59 3.09
CA VAL A 73 -7.67 -0.65 2.35
C VAL A 73 -7.51 -1.81 3.32
N TYR A 74 -7.88 -3.00 2.86
CA TYR A 74 -7.61 -4.26 3.53
C TYR A 74 -6.37 -4.90 2.93
N HIS A 75 -5.48 -5.40 3.76
CA HIS A 75 -4.29 -6.15 3.38
C HIS A 75 -4.36 -7.56 3.98
N ASP A 76 -3.85 -8.51 3.22
CA ASP A 76 -3.49 -9.86 3.64
C ASP A 76 -2.27 -10.34 2.83
N LEU A 77 -1.85 -11.59 3.01
CA LEU A 77 -0.70 -12.13 2.28
C LEU A 77 -0.97 -12.38 0.78
N GLY A 78 -2.24 -12.27 0.34
CA GLY A 78 -2.63 -12.27 -1.08
C GLY A 78 -2.54 -10.90 -1.74
N ASN A 79 -2.36 -9.82 -0.96
CA ASN A 79 -2.12 -8.47 -1.46
C ASN A 79 -0.63 -8.15 -1.45
N LEU A 80 -0.10 -7.68 -2.58
CA LEU A 80 1.27 -7.19 -2.70
C LEU A 80 1.30 -5.66 -2.77
N ASN A 81 2.17 -5.04 -2.00
CA ASN A 81 2.35 -3.59 -2.03
C ASN A 81 3.67 -3.23 -2.71
N ILE A 82 3.63 -2.16 -3.50
CA ILE A 82 4.81 -1.55 -4.12
C ILE A 82 4.86 -0.09 -3.71
N THR A 83 5.98 0.32 -3.13
CA THR A 83 6.25 1.71 -2.74
C THR A 83 7.39 2.27 -3.57
N PHE A 84 7.18 3.46 -4.14
CA PHE A 84 8.18 4.25 -4.83
C PHE A 84 8.49 5.48 -4.01
N ILE A 85 9.77 5.78 -3.80
CA ILE A 85 10.24 7.00 -3.14
C ILE A 85 11.37 7.58 -3.97
N GLU A 86 11.27 8.89 -4.27
CA GLU A 86 12.33 9.61 -4.98
C GLU A 86 12.25 11.12 -4.71
N SER A 87 13.11 11.90 -5.37
CA SER A 87 13.04 13.37 -5.34
C SER A 87 11.66 13.84 -5.81
N SER A 88 11.10 14.84 -5.13
CA SER A 88 9.84 15.48 -5.55
C SER A 88 10.02 16.53 -6.64
N LYS A 89 11.27 16.83 -7.05
CA LYS A 89 11.55 17.75 -8.13
C LYS A 89 11.00 17.18 -9.44
N ASP A 90 10.15 17.95 -10.10
CA ASP A 90 9.51 17.61 -11.38
C ASP A 90 8.74 16.27 -11.34
N ILE A 91 8.15 15.96 -10.17
CA ILE A 91 7.47 14.67 -9.94
C ILE A 91 6.23 14.51 -10.82
N ASP A 92 6.18 13.41 -11.55
CA ASP A 92 5.00 12.92 -12.25
C ASP A 92 4.56 11.57 -11.66
N PHE A 93 3.47 11.58 -10.91
CA PHE A 93 2.93 10.35 -10.33
C PHE A 93 2.32 9.39 -11.35
N MET A 94 2.04 9.84 -12.58
CA MET A 94 1.53 8.96 -13.65
C MET A 94 2.56 7.94 -14.10
N LYS A 95 3.85 8.26 -13.99
CA LYS A 95 4.92 7.31 -14.34
C LYS A 95 4.86 6.02 -13.51
N TYR A 96 4.49 6.10 -12.23
CA TYR A 96 4.38 4.89 -11.38
C TYR A 96 3.17 4.05 -11.79
N THR A 97 2.05 4.69 -12.09
CA THR A 97 0.88 4.00 -12.63
C THR A 97 1.23 3.28 -13.93
N LYS A 98 2.00 3.92 -14.82
CA LYS A 98 2.49 3.31 -16.05
C LYS A 98 3.43 2.14 -15.79
N GLN A 99 4.38 2.27 -14.87
CA GLN A 99 5.27 1.17 -14.49
C GLN A 99 4.50 -0.04 -13.93
N MET A 100 3.44 0.20 -13.15
CA MET A 100 2.58 -0.88 -12.67
C MET A 100 1.80 -1.55 -13.80
N GLN A 101 1.33 -0.80 -14.80
CA GLN A 101 0.70 -1.35 -16.00
C GLN A 101 1.69 -2.19 -16.83
N ASP A 102 2.92 -1.71 -17.01
CA ASP A 102 3.97 -2.40 -17.74
C ASP A 102 4.38 -3.71 -17.05
N LEU A 103 4.51 -3.68 -15.72
CA LEU A 103 4.71 -4.87 -14.88
C LEU A 103 3.61 -5.91 -15.11
N LEU A 104 2.34 -5.50 -15.05
CA LEU A 104 1.20 -6.39 -15.23
C LEU A 104 1.13 -6.93 -16.67
N SER A 105 1.46 -6.10 -17.65
CA SER A 105 1.52 -6.50 -19.07
C SER A 105 2.58 -7.57 -19.31
N MET A 106 3.72 -7.52 -18.61
CA MET A 106 4.78 -8.52 -18.72
C MET A 106 4.30 -9.93 -18.31
N ILE A 107 3.34 -10.01 -17.39
CA ILE A 107 2.73 -11.29 -16.96
C ILE A 107 1.40 -11.59 -17.67
N GLY A 108 1.12 -10.90 -18.78
CA GLY A 108 -0.07 -11.14 -19.61
C GLY A 108 -1.36 -10.50 -19.09
N ILE A 109 -1.29 -9.57 -18.16
CA ILE A 109 -2.44 -8.86 -17.59
C ILE A 109 -2.54 -7.46 -18.19
N HIS A 110 -3.67 -7.19 -18.87
CA HIS A 110 -3.94 -5.87 -19.42
C HIS A 110 -4.79 -5.04 -18.46
N ALA A 111 -4.13 -4.16 -17.69
CA ALA A 111 -4.78 -3.29 -16.72
C ALA A 111 -4.91 -1.85 -17.24
N ILE A 112 -6.06 -1.22 -16.98
CA ILE A 112 -6.36 0.15 -17.37
C ILE A 112 -6.40 1.03 -16.12
N ALA A 113 -5.77 2.20 -16.20
CA ALA A 113 -5.86 3.21 -15.14
C ALA A 113 -7.18 3.99 -15.26
N ASP A 114 -7.94 4.07 -14.18
CA ASP A 114 -9.10 4.94 -14.09
C ASP A 114 -8.71 6.42 -13.82
N GLN A 115 -9.70 7.30 -13.78
CA GLN A 115 -9.50 8.73 -13.52
C GLN A 115 -8.83 9.04 -12.16
N ARG A 116 -8.87 8.10 -11.21
CA ARG A 116 -8.23 8.20 -9.89
C ARG A 116 -6.92 7.44 -9.80
N ARG A 117 -6.40 6.96 -10.94
CA ARG A 117 -5.17 6.15 -11.02
C ARG A 117 -5.26 4.79 -10.32
N ALA A 118 -6.47 4.30 -10.05
CA ALA A 118 -6.67 2.91 -9.70
C ALA A 118 -6.52 2.04 -10.95
N LEU A 119 -5.89 0.88 -10.84
CA LEU A 119 -5.83 -0.06 -11.95
C LEU A 119 -7.02 -1.00 -11.92
N THR A 120 -7.58 -1.24 -13.09
CA THR A 120 -8.77 -2.09 -13.30
C THR A 120 -8.55 -3.10 -14.41
N ILE A 121 -9.21 -4.24 -14.32
CA ILE A 121 -9.40 -5.22 -15.39
C ILE A 121 -10.92 -5.33 -15.60
N ASP A 122 -11.39 -5.10 -16.81
CA ASP A 122 -12.82 -5.13 -17.17
C ASP A 122 -13.71 -4.28 -16.23
N GLY A 123 -13.20 -3.14 -15.79
CA GLY A 123 -13.87 -2.24 -14.85
C GLY A 123 -13.81 -2.65 -13.38
N LEU A 124 -13.26 -3.81 -13.05
CA LEU A 124 -13.05 -4.29 -11.69
C LEU A 124 -11.68 -3.85 -11.17
N LYS A 125 -11.65 -3.27 -9.99
CA LYS A 125 -10.41 -2.72 -9.41
C LYS A 125 -9.50 -3.83 -8.89
N ILE A 126 -8.23 -3.77 -9.28
CA ILE A 126 -7.15 -4.66 -8.83
C ILE A 126 -6.09 -3.93 -8.01
N SER A 127 -6.07 -2.59 -8.06
CA SER A 127 -5.06 -1.77 -7.38
C SER A 127 -5.65 -0.45 -6.93
N GLY A 128 -5.30 -0.03 -5.73
CA GLY A 128 -5.48 1.32 -5.24
C GLY A 128 -4.13 1.95 -4.93
N SER A 129 -4.03 3.27 -5.10
CA SER A 129 -2.79 4.00 -4.81
C SER A 129 -3.04 5.21 -3.93
N ALA A 130 -1.98 5.62 -3.23
CA ALA A 130 -1.93 6.89 -2.53
C ALA A 130 -0.53 7.49 -2.67
N GLN A 131 -0.43 8.80 -2.41
CA GLN A 131 0.81 9.53 -2.59
C GLN A 131 0.94 10.61 -1.53
N CYS A 132 2.17 11.00 -1.25
CA CYS A 132 2.46 12.18 -0.45
C CYS A 132 3.81 12.78 -0.84
N ILE A 133 3.98 14.06 -0.50
CA ILE A 133 5.25 14.77 -0.60
C ILE A 133 5.65 15.17 0.82
N HIS A 134 6.90 14.94 1.15
CA HIS A 134 7.53 15.42 2.37
C HIS A 134 8.84 16.12 2.03
N ARG A 135 8.87 17.45 2.23
CA ARG A 135 9.99 18.30 1.79
C ARG A 135 10.27 18.13 0.30
N ASP A 136 11.46 17.69 -0.04
CA ASP A 136 11.97 17.44 -1.39
C ASP A 136 11.83 15.97 -1.85
N ARG A 137 11.11 15.15 -1.07
CA ARG A 137 10.88 13.73 -1.37
C ARG A 137 9.40 13.45 -1.63
N ALA A 138 9.14 12.59 -2.60
CA ALA A 138 7.81 12.10 -2.94
C ALA A 138 7.73 10.58 -2.71
N MET A 139 6.59 10.14 -2.20
CA MET A 139 6.23 8.74 -2.06
C MET A 139 4.93 8.46 -2.81
N TYR A 140 4.94 7.39 -3.57
CA TYR A 140 3.76 6.77 -4.16
C TYR A 140 3.73 5.31 -3.74
N HIS A 141 2.60 4.81 -3.27
CA HIS A 141 2.44 3.40 -3.01
C HIS A 141 1.14 2.87 -3.59
N ALA A 142 1.16 1.63 -4.02
CA ALA A 142 0.02 0.95 -4.60
C ALA A 142 -0.11 -0.46 -4.04
N THR A 143 -1.37 -0.89 -3.88
CA THR A 143 -1.74 -2.28 -3.61
C THR A 143 -1.88 -3.03 -4.93
N LEU A 144 -1.61 -4.33 -4.94
CA LEU A 144 -1.96 -5.27 -6.00
C LEU A 144 -2.73 -6.42 -5.37
N LEU A 145 -4.03 -6.49 -5.63
CA LEU A 145 -4.89 -7.58 -5.20
C LEU A 145 -4.57 -8.80 -6.08
N PHE A 146 -3.63 -9.64 -5.64
CA PHE A 146 -3.20 -10.79 -6.43
C PHE A 146 -4.07 -12.02 -6.17
N GLU A 147 -4.18 -12.44 -4.91
CA GLU A 147 -5.04 -13.55 -4.44
C GLU A 147 -5.58 -13.25 -3.03
N SER A 148 -5.98 -11.98 -2.80
CA SER A 148 -6.52 -11.52 -1.52
C SER A 148 -7.88 -12.13 -1.22
N ASN A 149 -8.20 -12.28 0.06
CA ASN A 149 -9.55 -12.65 0.49
C ASN A 149 -10.50 -11.47 0.31
N LEU A 150 -11.21 -11.43 -0.83
CA LEU A 150 -12.11 -10.33 -1.20
C LEU A 150 -13.38 -10.29 -0.34
N GLU A 151 -13.80 -11.40 0.26
CA GLU A 151 -14.90 -11.44 1.21
C GLU A 151 -14.52 -10.70 2.49
N ASN A 152 -13.39 -11.03 3.09
CA ASN A 152 -12.86 -10.32 4.25
C ASN A 152 -12.65 -8.84 3.97
N LEU A 153 -12.10 -8.49 2.79
CA LEU A 153 -11.94 -7.10 2.35
C LEU A 153 -13.28 -6.37 2.34
N THR A 154 -14.32 -6.98 1.75
CA THR A 154 -15.64 -6.38 1.64
C THR A 154 -16.28 -6.17 2.99
N VAL A 155 -16.21 -7.16 3.88
CA VAL A 155 -16.79 -7.08 5.23
C VAL A 155 -16.03 -6.08 6.10
N ALA A 156 -14.68 -6.12 6.06
CA ALA A 156 -13.83 -5.26 6.88
C ALA A 156 -13.98 -3.76 6.58
N LEU A 157 -14.21 -3.42 5.29
CA LEU A 157 -14.35 -2.03 4.84
C LEU A 157 -15.82 -1.58 4.73
N ASN A 158 -16.78 -2.37 5.22
CA ASN A 158 -18.20 -2.04 5.22
C ASN A 158 -18.65 -1.55 6.60
N SER A 159 -18.33 -0.29 6.92
CA SER A 159 -18.81 0.33 8.16
C SER A 159 -20.34 0.35 8.24
N SER A 160 -20.87 0.08 9.44
CA SER A 160 -22.29 0.30 9.77
C SER A 160 -22.59 1.77 10.11
N GLU A 161 -21.59 2.57 10.40
CA GLU A 161 -21.75 3.99 10.69
C GLU A 161 -21.93 4.81 9.42
N LYS A 162 -22.77 5.86 9.53
CA LYS A 162 -22.92 6.81 8.44
C LYS A 162 -21.64 7.65 8.29
N PRO A 163 -21.23 7.92 7.04
CA PRO A 163 -20.11 8.83 6.79
C PRO A 163 -20.30 10.16 7.51
N LEU A 164 -19.26 10.65 8.17
CA LEU A 164 -19.27 11.98 8.74
C LEU A 164 -19.42 13.01 7.62
N ASN A 165 -20.48 13.80 7.69
CA ASN A 165 -20.72 14.87 6.72
C ASN A 165 -19.91 16.13 7.11
N ASP A 166 -18.59 15.96 7.21
CA ASP A 166 -17.68 17.06 7.49
C ASP A 166 -16.57 17.14 6.42
N LYS A 167 -16.10 18.38 6.17
CA LYS A 167 -15.02 18.63 5.20
C LYS A 167 -13.63 18.23 5.71
N LYS A 168 -13.50 17.80 6.96
CA LYS A 168 -12.21 17.50 7.61
C LYS A 168 -11.77 16.06 7.33
N HIS A 169 -12.72 15.15 7.06
CA HIS A 169 -12.46 13.74 6.88
C HIS A 169 -12.62 13.29 5.42
N VAL A 170 -11.61 12.56 4.93
CA VAL A 170 -11.64 11.95 3.60
C VAL A 170 -12.37 10.62 3.70
N GLN A 171 -13.36 10.42 2.84
CA GLN A 171 -14.11 9.17 2.75
C GLN A 171 -13.51 8.27 1.69
N SER A 172 -13.56 6.96 1.92
CA SER A 172 -13.24 5.96 0.91
C SER A 172 -14.28 5.96 -0.20
N VAL A 173 -13.81 5.84 -1.43
CA VAL A 173 -14.71 5.59 -2.56
C VAL A 173 -14.75 4.09 -2.82
N ARG A 174 -15.91 3.50 -2.58
CA ARG A 174 -16.14 2.07 -2.80
C ARG A 174 -15.98 1.73 -4.26
N SER A 175 -15.38 0.58 -4.54
CA SER A 175 -15.20 0.04 -5.88
C SER A 175 -15.39 -1.47 -5.82
N THR A 176 -15.98 -2.04 -6.86
CA THR A 176 -15.98 -3.49 -7.03
C THR A 176 -14.55 -3.94 -7.34
N VAL A 177 -14.07 -4.95 -6.66
CA VAL A 177 -12.69 -5.44 -6.74
C VAL A 177 -12.63 -6.85 -7.32
N THR A 178 -11.47 -7.22 -7.85
CA THR A 178 -11.13 -8.58 -8.30
C THR A 178 -9.67 -8.86 -8.02
N ASN A 179 -9.27 -10.12 -8.02
CA ASN A 179 -7.88 -10.53 -7.91
C ASN A 179 -7.23 -10.62 -9.31
N ILE A 180 -5.98 -10.23 -9.40
CA ILE A 180 -5.16 -10.34 -10.62
C ILE A 180 -5.10 -11.80 -11.09
N LYS A 181 -4.91 -12.73 -10.16
CA LYS A 181 -4.79 -14.17 -10.43
C LYS A 181 -5.98 -14.74 -11.20
N ASP A 182 -7.19 -14.25 -10.94
CA ASP A 182 -8.43 -14.72 -11.55
C ASP A 182 -8.50 -14.38 -13.06
N HIS A 183 -7.67 -13.46 -13.54
CA HIS A 183 -7.59 -13.03 -14.93
C HIS A 183 -6.35 -13.56 -15.68
N MET A 184 -5.58 -14.43 -15.05
CA MET A 184 -4.37 -15.01 -15.65
C MET A 184 -4.71 -16.24 -16.46
N ALA A 185 -4.23 -16.33 -17.72
CA ALA A 185 -4.37 -17.54 -18.55
C ALA A 185 -3.62 -18.74 -17.92
N VAL A 186 -2.47 -18.49 -17.30
CA VAL A 186 -1.70 -19.46 -16.52
C VAL A 186 -1.49 -18.86 -15.14
N PRO A 187 -2.21 -19.34 -14.12
CA PRO A 187 -2.10 -18.79 -12.77
C PRO A 187 -0.69 -18.98 -12.18
N LEU A 188 -0.13 -17.90 -11.66
CA LEU A 188 1.08 -17.92 -10.86
C LEU A 188 0.72 -18.12 -9.37
N SER A 189 1.68 -18.64 -8.60
CA SER A 189 1.67 -18.48 -7.15
C SER A 189 2.07 -17.06 -6.75
N ILE A 190 1.75 -16.63 -5.54
CA ILE A 190 2.19 -15.31 -5.03
C ILE A 190 3.74 -15.20 -5.01
N SER A 191 4.45 -16.31 -4.81
CA SER A 191 5.91 -16.34 -4.84
C SER A 191 6.46 -16.09 -6.24
N GLU A 192 5.89 -16.70 -7.28
CA GLU A 192 6.26 -16.47 -8.68
C GLU A 192 5.91 -15.05 -9.11
N PHE A 193 4.75 -14.54 -8.70
CA PHE A 193 4.37 -13.14 -8.93
C PHE A 193 5.39 -12.17 -8.31
N LYS A 194 5.80 -12.38 -7.06
CA LYS A 194 6.85 -11.58 -6.41
C LYS A 194 8.18 -11.66 -7.15
N THR A 195 8.52 -12.81 -7.69
CA THR A 195 9.73 -12.99 -8.51
C THR A 195 9.65 -12.16 -9.78
N SER A 196 8.52 -12.19 -10.50
CA SER A 196 8.30 -11.37 -11.69
C SER A 196 8.37 -9.87 -11.39
N VAL A 197 7.80 -9.43 -10.25
CA VAL A 197 7.90 -8.04 -9.78
C VAL A 197 9.37 -7.63 -9.55
N LYS A 198 10.13 -8.46 -8.84
CA LYS A 198 11.55 -8.20 -8.58
C LYS A 198 12.35 -8.11 -9.88
N GLU A 199 12.16 -9.05 -10.79
CA GLU A 199 12.84 -9.09 -12.08
C GLU A 199 12.52 -7.84 -12.91
N PHE A 200 11.25 -7.44 -12.97
CA PHE A 200 10.82 -6.24 -13.67
C PHE A 200 11.60 -5.00 -13.21
N PHE A 201 11.68 -4.76 -11.90
CA PHE A 201 12.35 -3.56 -11.39
C PHE A 201 13.87 -3.61 -11.44
N LEU A 202 14.47 -4.81 -11.42
CA LEU A 202 15.92 -4.94 -11.53
C LEU A 202 16.43 -4.91 -12.97
N THR A 203 15.66 -5.43 -13.94
CA THR A 203 16.07 -5.49 -15.36
C THR A 203 15.77 -4.22 -16.13
N ASN A 204 14.64 -3.57 -15.85
CA ASN A 204 14.23 -2.38 -16.61
C ASN A 204 14.97 -1.09 -16.21
N ASN A 205 15.87 -1.16 -15.25
CA ASN A 205 16.65 -0.01 -14.82
C ASN A 205 18.12 -0.45 -14.58
N ASN A 206 18.99 -0.18 -15.54
CA ASN A 206 20.39 -0.61 -15.55
C ASN A 206 21.23 -0.17 -14.33
N GLU A 207 20.73 0.80 -13.53
CA GLU A 207 21.37 1.29 -12.31
C GLU A 207 20.70 0.76 -11.04
N SER A 208 19.85 -0.26 -11.16
CA SER A 208 19.19 -0.85 -9.99
C SER A 208 20.09 -1.82 -9.25
N SER A 209 20.07 -1.72 -7.93
CA SER A 209 20.73 -2.66 -7.01
C SER A 209 19.78 -3.08 -5.90
N THR A 210 19.98 -4.28 -5.38
CA THR A 210 19.21 -4.75 -4.21
C THR A 210 19.76 -4.10 -2.95
N TYR A 211 18.84 -3.70 -2.07
CA TYR A 211 19.16 -3.19 -0.73
C TYR A 211 18.43 -3.98 0.33
N THR A 212 19.10 -4.27 1.42
CA THR A 212 18.51 -4.86 2.62
C THR A 212 18.72 -3.92 3.77
N PHE A 213 17.68 -3.63 4.54
CA PHE A 213 17.79 -2.78 5.72
C PHE A 213 18.93 -3.24 6.64
N THR A 214 19.84 -2.33 6.92
CA THR A 214 20.93 -2.54 7.89
C THR A 214 20.37 -2.73 9.30
N ASN A 215 21.19 -3.16 10.24
CA ASN A 215 20.79 -3.21 11.65
C ASN A 215 20.41 -1.83 12.22
N SER A 216 21.06 -0.76 11.71
CA SER A 216 20.74 0.61 12.10
C SER A 216 19.36 1.02 11.58
N ASP A 217 19.06 0.74 10.28
CA ASP A 217 17.75 1.03 9.69
C ASP A 217 16.66 0.29 10.44
N ARG A 218 16.84 -1.01 10.68
CA ARG A 218 15.85 -1.85 11.40
C ARG A 218 15.53 -1.28 12.77
N LYS A 219 16.56 -0.92 13.56
CA LYS A 219 16.36 -0.30 14.87
C LYS A 219 15.61 1.02 14.80
N ALA A 220 15.91 1.86 13.80
CA ALA A 220 15.23 3.13 13.61
C ALA A 220 13.77 2.94 13.18
N ILE A 221 13.50 1.98 12.28
CA ILE A 221 12.16 1.61 11.82
C ILE A 221 11.34 1.01 12.97
N GLU A 222 11.91 0.08 13.75
CA GLU A 222 11.27 -0.54 14.91
C GLU A 222 10.92 0.51 15.98
N LYS A 223 11.87 1.40 16.28
CA LYS A 223 11.62 2.52 17.19
C LYS A 223 10.45 3.39 16.72
N LEU A 224 10.41 3.73 15.43
CA LEU A 224 9.28 4.50 14.84
C LEU A 224 7.97 3.71 14.90
N ALA A 225 8.02 2.39 14.71
CA ALA A 225 6.85 1.52 14.86
C ALA A 225 6.30 1.58 16.29
N ASP A 226 7.16 1.44 17.29
CA ASP A 226 6.79 1.44 18.71
C ASP A 226 6.28 2.81 19.18
N GLU A 227 6.98 3.90 18.80
CA GLU A 227 6.65 5.24 19.26
C GLU A 227 5.44 5.87 18.53
N LYS A 228 5.04 5.32 17.36
CA LYS A 228 3.97 5.90 16.55
C LYS A 228 2.99 4.86 16.03
N TYR A 229 3.41 3.99 15.11
CA TYR A 229 2.49 3.19 14.30
C TYR A 229 1.75 2.10 15.08
N SER A 230 2.29 1.63 16.22
CA SER A 230 1.62 0.70 17.13
C SER A 230 0.75 1.40 18.17
N THR A 231 0.80 2.75 18.27
CA THR A 231 0.11 3.48 19.32
C THR A 231 -1.36 3.71 19.00
N THR A 232 -2.19 3.66 20.02
CA THR A 232 -3.62 4.00 19.94
C THR A 232 -3.84 5.45 19.51
N ASP A 233 -3.03 6.37 20.03
CA ASP A 233 -3.13 7.80 19.72
C ASP A 233 -2.94 8.09 18.22
N TRP A 234 -1.95 7.46 17.59
CA TRP A 234 -1.74 7.63 16.15
C TRP A 234 -2.87 7.03 15.33
N ASN A 235 -3.30 5.81 15.67
CA ASN A 235 -4.25 5.05 14.85
C ASN A 235 -5.68 5.52 15.02
N PHE A 236 -6.11 5.92 16.24
CA PHE A 236 -7.51 6.16 16.58
C PHE A 236 -7.83 7.62 16.92
N HIS A 237 -6.92 8.39 17.54
CA HIS A 237 -7.24 9.70 18.13
C HIS A 237 -6.67 10.92 17.39
N LYS A 238 -6.09 10.76 16.22
CA LYS A 238 -5.39 11.84 15.50
C LYS A 238 -6.21 13.11 15.20
N ASN A 239 -7.52 13.09 15.31
CA ASN A 239 -8.40 14.18 14.87
C ASN A 239 -8.94 15.08 16.01
N ASN A 240 -8.38 15.01 17.21
CA ASN A 240 -8.81 15.84 18.35
C ASN A 240 -7.95 17.11 18.55
N LYS A 241 -7.30 17.62 17.48
CA LYS A 241 -6.63 18.94 17.54
C LYS A 241 -7.06 19.85 16.40
#